data_8d849ad4ca6d231d7c2124388981d36e
#
_entry.id   8d849ad4ca6d231d7c2124388981d36e
#
_cell.length_a   1.000
_cell.length_b   1.000
_cell.length_c   1.000
_cell.angle_alpha   90.00
_cell.angle_beta   90.00
_cell.angle_gamma   90.00
#
_symmetry.space_group_name_H-M   'P 1'
#
loop_
_entity.id
_entity.type
_entity.pdbx_description
1 polymer ?
#
loop_
_entity_poly.entity_id
_entity_poly.type
_entity_poly.pdbx_seq_one_letter_code
_entity_poly.pdbx_strand_id
1 'polypeptide(L)'
;MYTREWLKIEKEVKKLKKRYVNNLILLIIALIWGAAFVAQSAGMDYIGPFTFNSARSILGGIVLIPVIYVLDKKRKEKISQGKEVIQNKKTLIIGGICCGFFLMLGSSLQQIGIQYTTAGKAGFITALYILIVPILGLAVGKKAGIKVWIGVVLAVIGMYFLCMTSGLSIAKGDFYILLGSVAFSFHILVIDHFSPKVDGVKMSCIQFFVCGILCMIPTILFEHPEIYSILQAWKPIAYAGIMSCGVGYTLQIVAQKNTDPTVASLLLSLESVFSVLAGWVILGETLSPRELFGCALVFAAVILAQLPERRPNLSCKDLQREESRPHHSIL
;
A
#
# COMPACT_ATOMS: atom_id res chain seq x y z
N MET A 1 31.14 30.76 -4.92
CA MET A 1 29.86 30.83 -4.17
C MET A 1 28.69 30.23 -4.98
N TYR A 2 28.56 30.50 -6.27
CA TYR A 2 27.50 29.98 -7.17
C TYR A 2 27.38 28.45 -7.26
N THR A 3 28.46 27.69 -7.18
CA THR A 3 28.48 26.22 -7.34
C THR A 3 27.78 25.47 -6.21
N ARG A 4 27.78 25.96 -4.97
CA ARG A 4 27.12 25.29 -3.83
C ARG A 4 25.59 25.48 -3.84
N GLU A 5 25.09 26.62 -4.27
CA GLU A 5 23.66 26.89 -4.42
C GLU A 5 23.05 26.06 -5.57
N TRP A 6 23.71 26.01 -6.73
CA TRP A 6 23.29 25.16 -7.84
C TRP A 6 23.21 23.68 -7.45
N LEU A 7 24.18 23.16 -6.68
CA LEU A 7 24.15 21.79 -6.20
C LEU A 7 23.00 21.53 -5.20
N LYS A 8 22.65 22.53 -4.39
CA LYS A 8 21.47 22.42 -3.49
C LYS A 8 20.17 22.40 -4.30
N ILE A 9 20.00 23.31 -5.25
CA ILE A 9 18.84 23.37 -6.13
C ILE A 9 18.69 22.06 -6.92
N GLU A 10 19.75 21.54 -7.50
CA GLU A 10 19.73 20.29 -8.26
C GLU A 10 19.32 19.10 -7.37
N LYS A 11 19.80 19.02 -6.13
CA LYS A 11 19.39 17.98 -5.15
C LYS A 11 17.90 18.10 -4.80
N GLU A 12 17.39 19.31 -4.56
CA GLU A 12 15.97 19.53 -4.27
C GLU A 12 15.08 19.18 -5.48
N VAL A 13 15.46 19.56 -6.69
CA VAL A 13 14.73 19.20 -7.92
C VAL A 13 14.71 17.67 -8.10
N LYS A 14 15.83 16.97 -7.90
CA LYS A 14 15.90 15.50 -7.97
C LYS A 14 14.99 14.85 -6.89
N LYS A 15 14.97 15.42 -5.68
CA LYS A 15 14.11 14.95 -4.57
C LYS A 15 12.63 15.14 -4.89
N LEU A 16 12.25 16.30 -5.42
CA LEU A 16 10.88 16.60 -5.86
C LEU A 16 10.44 15.65 -6.99
N LYS A 17 11.26 15.49 -8.03
CA LYS A 17 10.96 14.56 -9.13
C LYS A 17 10.75 13.13 -8.63
N LYS A 18 11.59 12.66 -7.71
CA LYS A 18 11.46 11.33 -7.11
C LYS A 18 10.16 11.19 -6.30
N ARG A 19 9.76 12.23 -5.57
CA ARG A 19 8.49 12.25 -4.81
C ARG A 19 7.30 12.14 -5.76
N TYR A 20 7.27 12.92 -6.86
CA TYR A 20 6.18 12.83 -7.84
C TYR A 20 6.09 11.45 -8.49
N VAL A 21 7.22 10.84 -8.84
CA VAL A 21 7.23 9.49 -9.40
C VAL A 21 6.69 8.47 -8.40
N ASN A 22 7.09 8.53 -7.14
CA ASN A 22 6.58 7.62 -6.11
C ASN A 22 5.07 7.80 -5.89
N ASN A 23 4.58 9.04 -5.86
CA ASN A 23 3.16 9.32 -5.71
C ASN A 23 2.34 8.78 -6.91
N LEU A 24 2.86 8.93 -8.13
CA LEU A 24 2.24 8.36 -9.33
C LEU A 24 2.20 6.82 -9.28
N ILE A 25 3.28 6.20 -8.81
CA ILE A 25 3.32 4.74 -8.60
C ILE A 25 2.23 4.32 -7.60
N LEU A 26 2.10 5.01 -6.46
CA LEU A 26 1.07 4.71 -5.45
C LEU A 26 -0.35 4.89 -6.00
N LEU A 27 -0.57 5.87 -6.88
CA LEU A 27 -1.85 6.06 -7.57
C LEU A 27 -2.16 4.89 -8.52
N ILE A 28 -1.17 4.43 -9.29
CA ILE A 28 -1.32 3.26 -10.17
C ILE A 28 -1.64 2.01 -9.34
N ILE A 29 -1.01 1.84 -8.18
CA ILE A 29 -1.29 0.74 -7.27
C ILE A 29 -2.73 0.80 -6.77
N ALA A 30 -3.22 1.97 -6.38
CA ALA A 30 -4.59 2.16 -5.94
C ALA A 30 -5.60 1.76 -7.04
N LEU A 31 -5.31 2.08 -8.32
CA LEU A 31 -6.11 1.64 -9.47
C LEU A 31 -6.09 0.10 -9.61
N ILE A 32 -4.92 -0.52 -9.53
CA ILE A 32 -4.77 -1.99 -9.62
C ILE A 32 -5.55 -2.66 -8.50
N TRP A 33 -5.47 -2.15 -7.28
CA TRP A 33 -6.16 -2.74 -6.13
C TRP A 33 -7.66 -2.48 -6.14
N GLY A 34 -8.10 -1.32 -6.61
CA GLY A 34 -9.52 -1.04 -6.82
C GLY A 34 -10.16 -2.09 -7.73
N ALA A 35 -9.56 -2.38 -8.88
CA ALA A 35 -10.01 -3.45 -9.77
C ALA A 35 -9.83 -4.86 -9.15
N ALA A 36 -8.85 -5.05 -8.26
CA ALA A 36 -8.63 -6.33 -7.60
C ALA A 36 -9.78 -6.71 -6.64
N PHE A 37 -10.54 -5.76 -6.08
CA PHE A 37 -11.72 -6.08 -5.27
C PHE A 37 -12.78 -6.83 -6.07
N VAL A 38 -12.99 -6.45 -7.34
CA VAL A 38 -13.89 -7.16 -8.25
C VAL A 38 -13.39 -8.59 -8.50
N ALA A 39 -12.08 -8.74 -8.79
CA ALA A 39 -11.49 -10.06 -8.99
C ALA A 39 -11.56 -10.93 -7.73
N GLN A 40 -11.33 -10.34 -6.55
CA GLN A 40 -11.41 -11.02 -5.26
C GLN A 40 -12.84 -11.50 -4.96
N SER A 41 -13.85 -10.67 -5.24
CA SER A 41 -15.26 -11.03 -5.10
C SER A 41 -15.62 -12.19 -6.04
N ALA A 42 -15.28 -12.09 -7.33
CA ALA A 42 -15.52 -13.13 -8.32
C ALA A 42 -14.81 -14.46 -8.01
N GLY A 43 -13.65 -14.39 -7.33
CA GLY A 43 -12.92 -15.58 -6.89
C GLY A 43 -13.69 -16.40 -5.83
N MET A 44 -14.51 -15.74 -5.03
CA MET A 44 -15.30 -16.41 -3.96
C MET A 44 -16.44 -17.27 -4.50
N ASP A 45 -16.82 -17.12 -5.76
CA ASP A 45 -17.81 -17.98 -6.41
C ASP A 45 -17.28 -19.40 -6.66
N TYR A 46 -15.96 -19.60 -6.62
CA TYR A 46 -15.30 -20.86 -6.98
C TYR A 46 -14.57 -21.52 -5.81
N ILE A 47 -13.87 -20.74 -4.99
CA ILE A 47 -12.98 -21.25 -3.94
C ILE A 47 -13.04 -20.40 -2.67
N GLY A 48 -12.64 -21.00 -1.54
CA GLY A 48 -12.63 -20.31 -0.25
C GLY A 48 -11.56 -19.22 -0.14
N PRO A 49 -11.69 -18.32 0.87
CA PRO A 49 -10.84 -17.17 1.07
C PRO A 49 -9.36 -17.50 1.28
N PHE A 50 -9.05 -18.57 2.01
CA PHE A 50 -7.67 -18.97 2.27
C PHE A 50 -7.03 -19.61 1.04
N THR A 51 -7.78 -20.44 0.31
CA THR A 51 -7.35 -21.03 -0.97
C THR A 51 -7.03 -19.94 -1.98
N PHE A 52 -7.91 -18.95 -2.12
CA PHE A 52 -7.68 -17.82 -3.02
C PHE A 52 -6.42 -17.03 -2.64
N ASN A 53 -6.25 -16.71 -1.35
CA ASN A 53 -5.10 -15.97 -0.85
C ASN A 53 -3.79 -16.76 -0.98
N SER A 54 -3.82 -18.07 -0.72
CA SER A 54 -2.66 -18.94 -0.92
C SER A 54 -2.26 -18.96 -2.39
N ALA A 55 -3.19 -19.26 -3.30
CA ALA A 55 -2.93 -19.35 -4.72
C ALA A 55 -2.39 -18.04 -5.32
N ARG A 56 -3.05 -16.90 -5.06
CA ARG A 56 -2.61 -15.60 -5.58
C ARG A 56 -1.26 -15.18 -5.04
N SER A 57 -0.98 -15.46 -3.75
CA SER A 57 0.30 -15.09 -3.13
C SER A 57 1.45 -15.94 -3.66
N ILE A 58 1.27 -17.25 -3.77
CA ILE A 58 2.28 -18.14 -4.36
C ILE A 58 2.55 -17.72 -5.81
N LEU A 59 1.51 -17.47 -6.61
CA LEU A 59 1.67 -16.98 -7.98
C LEU A 59 2.43 -15.65 -8.02
N GLY A 60 2.11 -14.69 -7.15
CA GLY A 60 2.83 -13.42 -7.02
C GLY A 60 4.31 -13.61 -6.70
N GLY A 61 4.64 -14.54 -5.79
CA GLY A 61 6.02 -14.91 -5.47
C GLY A 61 6.76 -15.52 -6.68
N ILE A 62 6.12 -16.45 -7.39
CA ILE A 62 6.69 -17.12 -8.57
C ILE A 62 7.00 -16.10 -9.68
N VAL A 63 6.09 -15.19 -9.96
CA VAL A 63 6.27 -14.13 -10.99
C VAL A 63 7.45 -13.22 -10.68
N LEU A 64 7.80 -13.02 -9.41
CA LEU A 64 8.95 -12.19 -9.02
C LEU A 64 10.29 -12.89 -9.17
N ILE A 65 10.36 -14.23 -9.22
CA ILE A 65 11.63 -14.96 -9.34
C ILE A 65 12.43 -14.54 -10.59
N PRO A 66 11.87 -14.56 -11.81
CA PRO A 66 12.59 -14.11 -13.01
C PRO A 66 12.96 -12.62 -12.95
N VAL A 67 12.11 -11.77 -12.35
CA VAL A 67 12.39 -10.34 -12.16
C VAL A 67 13.63 -10.17 -11.27
N ILE A 68 13.67 -10.87 -10.13
CA ILE A 68 14.83 -10.86 -9.22
C ILE A 68 16.10 -11.32 -9.92
N TYR A 69 16.02 -12.39 -10.70
CA TYR A 69 17.17 -12.91 -11.45
C TYR A 69 17.77 -11.84 -12.38
N VAL A 70 16.93 -11.16 -13.16
CA VAL A 70 17.36 -10.08 -14.07
C VAL A 70 17.95 -8.89 -13.29
N LEU A 71 17.30 -8.48 -12.19
CA LEU A 71 17.77 -7.37 -11.38
C LEU A 71 19.09 -7.71 -10.67
N ASP A 72 19.28 -8.93 -10.18
CA ASP A 72 20.51 -9.37 -9.53
C ASP A 72 21.70 -9.39 -10.48
N LYS A 73 21.49 -9.76 -11.75
CA LYS A 73 22.55 -9.69 -12.77
C LYS A 73 23.07 -8.26 -12.91
N LYS A 74 22.16 -7.28 -13.07
CA LYS A 74 22.51 -5.85 -13.17
C LYS A 74 23.14 -5.31 -11.88
N ARG A 75 22.72 -5.81 -10.72
CA ARG A 75 23.23 -5.39 -9.42
C ARG A 75 24.65 -5.90 -9.15
N LYS A 76 24.96 -7.13 -9.51
CA LYS A 76 26.33 -7.69 -9.42
C LYS A 76 27.34 -6.82 -10.17
N GLU A 77 26.95 -6.33 -11.37
CA GLU A 77 27.78 -5.41 -12.15
C GLU A 77 28.02 -4.08 -11.42
N LYS A 78 27.02 -3.53 -10.73
CA LYS A 78 27.16 -2.29 -9.94
C LYS A 78 27.99 -2.47 -8.68
N ILE A 79 27.85 -3.61 -7.99
CA ILE A 79 28.66 -3.95 -6.81
C ILE A 79 30.15 -4.09 -7.19
N SER A 80 30.45 -4.78 -8.30
CA SER A 80 31.82 -4.92 -8.79
C SER A 80 32.46 -3.59 -9.16
N GLN A 81 31.65 -2.58 -9.50
CA GLN A 81 32.08 -1.20 -9.77
C GLN A 81 32.11 -0.30 -8.51
N GLY A 82 31.89 -0.85 -7.29
CA GLY A 82 31.86 -0.10 -6.03
C GLY A 82 30.67 0.88 -5.89
N LYS A 83 29.65 0.76 -6.76
CA LYS A 83 28.50 1.69 -6.80
C LYS A 83 27.34 1.27 -5.89
N GLU A 84 27.37 0.08 -5.31
CA GLU A 84 26.29 -0.45 -4.47
C GLU A 84 26.83 -1.31 -3.33
N VAL A 85 26.19 -1.24 -2.15
CA VAL A 85 26.60 -1.96 -0.93
C VAL A 85 25.83 -3.28 -0.81
N ILE A 86 26.50 -4.31 -0.26
CA ILE A 86 25.88 -5.61 0.04
C ILE A 86 24.88 -5.43 1.20
N GLN A 87 23.63 -5.82 0.97
CA GLN A 87 22.57 -5.71 1.95
C GLN A 87 22.61 -6.86 2.98
N ASN A 88 22.15 -6.57 4.20
CA ASN A 88 22.08 -7.55 5.27
C ASN A 88 20.94 -8.58 4.98
N LYS A 89 21.32 -9.83 4.72
CA LYS A 89 20.38 -10.93 4.44
C LYS A 89 19.42 -11.18 5.62
N LYS A 90 19.88 -11.08 6.86
CA LYS A 90 19.03 -11.28 8.05
C LYS A 90 17.90 -10.24 8.11
N THR A 91 18.23 -8.96 7.88
CA THR A 91 17.25 -7.87 7.84
C THR A 91 16.23 -8.08 6.72
N LEU A 92 16.67 -8.55 5.54
CA LEU A 92 15.79 -8.86 4.41
C LEU A 92 14.79 -9.98 4.76
N ILE A 93 15.27 -11.09 5.34
CA ILE A 93 14.43 -12.24 5.70
C ILE A 93 13.43 -11.84 6.79
N ILE A 94 13.88 -11.16 7.85
CA ILE A 94 12.99 -10.70 8.92
C ILE A 94 11.92 -9.74 8.37
N GLY A 95 12.33 -8.76 7.54
CA GLY A 95 11.39 -7.83 6.91
C GLY A 95 10.34 -8.53 6.05
N GLY A 96 10.78 -9.49 5.22
CA GLY A 96 9.88 -10.29 4.39
C GLY A 96 8.91 -11.17 5.20
N ILE A 97 9.38 -11.79 6.29
CA ILE A 97 8.53 -12.60 7.18
C ILE A 97 7.50 -11.70 7.90
N CYS A 98 7.92 -10.58 8.47
CA CYS A 98 7.00 -9.65 9.12
C CYS A 98 5.95 -9.09 8.15
N CYS A 99 6.37 -8.65 6.96
CA CYS A 99 5.44 -8.19 5.93
C CYS A 99 4.47 -9.31 5.51
N GLY A 100 4.98 -10.54 5.30
CA GLY A 100 4.17 -11.69 4.90
C GLY A 100 3.14 -12.09 5.96
N PHE A 101 3.49 -12.00 7.23
CA PHE A 101 2.57 -12.26 8.34
C PHE A 101 1.41 -11.25 8.38
N PHE A 102 1.71 -9.95 8.36
CA PHE A 102 0.66 -8.93 8.36
C PHE A 102 -0.14 -8.92 7.06
N LEU A 103 0.48 -9.23 5.92
CA LEU A 103 -0.21 -9.41 4.65
C LEU A 103 -1.18 -10.59 4.72
N MET A 104 -0.77 -11.75 5.26
CA MET A 104 -1.62 -12.91 5.45
C MET A 104 -2.82 -12.57 6.33
N LEU A 105 -2.59 -11.93 7.48
CA LEU A 105 -3.65 -11.57 8.41
C LEU A 105 -4.64 -10.59 7.77
N GLY A 106 -4.14 -9.50 7.18
CA GLY A 106 -4.97 -8.47 6.53
C GLY A 106 -5.77 -9.03 5.35
N SER A 107 -5.10 -9.74 4.45
CA SER A 107 -5.74 -10.29 3.26
C SER A 107 -6.73 -11.41 3.57
N SER A 108 -6.47 -12.25 4.59
CA SER A 108 -7.42 -13.32 4.96
C SER A 108 -8.68 -12.74 5.60
N LEU A 109 -8.54 -11.78 6.51
CA LEU A 109 -9.68 -11.09 7.13
C LEU A 109 -10.50 -10.33 6.08
N GLN A 110 -9.83 -9.63 5.15
CA GLN A 110 -10.49 -8.95 4.04
C GLN A 110 -11.23 -9.94 3.14
N GLN A 111 -10.59 -11.06 2.78
CA GLN A 111 -11.17 -12.04 1.86
C GLN A 111 -12.36 -12.79 2.49
N ILE A 112 -12.31 -13.08 3.80
CA ILE A 112 -13.46 -13.60 4.53
C ILE A 112 -14.61 -12.58 4.51
N GLY A 113 -14.31 -11.31 4.74
CA GLY A 113 -15.30 -10.25 4.78
C GLY A 113 -15.97 -9.99 3.44
N ILE A 114 -15.24 -10.08 2.32
CA ILE A 114 -15.76 -9.87 0.94
C ILE A 114 -16.90 -10.85 0.61
N GLN A 115 -16.92 -12.05 1.19
CA GLN A 115 -18.01 -13.01 1.00
C GLN A 115 -19.38 -12.49 1.49
N TYR A 116 -19.39 -11.49 2.36
CA TYR A 116 -20.60 -10.98 3.03
C TYR A 116 -20.90 -9.52 2.71
N THR A 117 -20.17 -8.89 1.79
CA THR A 117 -20.33 -7.47 1.44
C THR A 117 -19.98 -7.22 -0.03
N THR A 118 -20.27 -6.02 -0.53
CA THR A 118 -19.92 -5.63 -1.91
C THR A 118 -18.45 -5.26 -2.04
N ALA A 119 -17.90 -5.34 -3.27
CA ALA A 119 -16.53 -4.96 -3.57
C ALA A 119 -16.25 -3.49 -3.19
N GLY A 120 -17.18 -2.57 -3.49
CA GLY A 120 -17.08 -1.15 -3.15
C GLY A 120 -17.03 -0.93 -1.62
N LYS A 121 -17.91 -1.58 -0.85
CA LYS A 121 -17.93 -1.48 0.63
C LYS A 121 -16.68 -2.11 1.26
N ALA A 122 -16.21 -3.22 0.70
CA ALA A 122 -14.96 -3.84 1.13
C ALA A 122 -13.75 -2.91 0.92
N GLY A 123 -13.66 -2.28 -0.24
CA GLY A 123 -12.63 -1.28 -0.55
C GLY A 123 -12.66 -0.09 0.42
N PHE A 124 -13.86 0.42 0.75
CA PHE A 124 -14.05 1.48 1.73
C PHE A 124 -13.54 1.11 3.12
N ILE A 125 -14.00 -0.01 3.68
CA ILE A 125 -13.64 -0.40 5.04
C ILE A 125 -12.15 -0.74 5.12
N THR A 126 -11.60 -1.35 4.08
CA THR A 126 -10.15 -1.58 3.99
C THR A 126 -9.38 -0.26 4.02
N ALA A 127 -9.81 0.74 3.26
CA ALA A 127 -9.15 2.04 3.16
C ALA A 127 -9.19 2.86 4.48
N LEU A 128 -9.92 2.41 5.52
CA LEU A 128 -9.86 3.01 6.86
C LEU A 128 -8.48 2.93 7.51
N TYR A 129 -7.53 2.15 6.93
CA TYR A 129 -6.12 2.24 7.33
C TYR A 129 -5.57 3.68 7.20
N ILE A 130 -6.18 4.54 6.39
CA ILE A 130 -5.85 5.97 6.29
C ILE A 130 -5.92 6.71 7.64
N LEU A 131 -6.81 6.29 8.54
CA LEU A 131 -6.91 6.80 9.91
C LEU A 131 -5.93 6.11 10.85
N ILE A 132 -5.82 4.80 10.70
CA ILE A 132 -5.09 3.95 11.64
C ILE A 132 -3.58 4.15 11.49
N VAL A 133 -3.07 4.25 10.26
CA VAL A 133 -1.63 4.45 9.99
C VAL A 133 -1.05 5.70 10.65
N PRO A 134 -1.63 6.92 10.52
CA PRO A 134 -1.08 8.09 11.20
C PRO A 134 -1.21 8.00 12.73
N ILE A 135 -2.28 7.39 13.27
CA ILE A 135 -2.45 7.20 14.72
C ILE A 135 -1.36 6.27 15.26
N LEU A 136 -1.13 5.13 14.62
CA LEU A 136 -0.03 4.23 14.97
C LEU A 136 1.35 4.88 14.72
N GLY A 137 1.46 5.70 13.69
CA GLY A 137 2.67 6.47 13.37
C GLY A 137 3.05 7.43 14.49
N LEU A 138 2.08 8.10 15.12
CA LEU A 138 2.33 8.95 16.29
C LEU A 138 2.94 8.16 17.46
N ALA A 139 2.47 6.94 17.71
CA ALA A 139 3.01 6.08 18.78
C ALA A 139 4.48 5.69 18.56
N VAL A 140 4.96 5.68 17.30
CA VAL A 140 6.37 5.44 16.95
C VAL A 140 7.15 6.73 16.66
N GLY A 141 6.63 7.89 17.11
CA GLY A 141 7.31 9.18 17.04
C GLY A 141 7.26 9.87 15.66
N LYS A 142 6.46 9.39 14.71
CA LYS A 142 6.26 10.06 13.42
C LYS A 142 5.27 11.19 13.56
N LYS A 143 5.49 12.30 12.84
CA LYS A 143 4.60 13.47 12.84
C LYS A 143 4.09 13.69 11.42
N ALA A 144 2.77 13.79 11.27
CA ALA A 144 2.13 14.22 10.05
C ALA A 144 1.75 15.70 10.15
N GLY A 145 1.92 16.45 9.05
CA GLY A 145 1.54 17.87 8.98
C GLY A 145 0.02 18.06 9.04
N ILE A 146 -0.40 19.27 9.40
CA ILE A 146 -1.83 19.60 9.55
C ILE A 146 -2.64 19.36 8.25
N LYS A 147 -2.06 19.63 7.08
CA LYS A 147 -2.72 19.39 5.79
C LYS A 147 -3.03 17.93 5.56
N VAL A 148 -2.15 17.03 6.02
CA VAL A 148 -2.35 15.58 5.93
C VAL A 148 -3.53 15.18 6.82
N TRP A 149 -3.62 15.70 8.05
CA TRP A 149 -4.76 15.46 8.94
C TRP A 149 -6.08 15.96 8.38
N ILE A 150 -6.10 17.16 7.81
CA ILE A 150 -7.30 17.69 7.13
C ILE A 150 -7.66 16.79 5.95
N GLY A 151 -6.67 16.34 5.16
CA GLY A 151 -6.87 15.39 4.08
C GLY A 151 -7.46 14.06 4.57
N VAL A 152 -6.95 13.51 5.68
CA VAL A 152 -7.48 12.27 6.29
C VAL A 152 -8.96 12.42 6.67
N VAL A 153 -9.32 13.52 7.36
CA VAL A 153 -10.72 13.78 7.75
C VAL A 153 -11.62 13.92 6.52
N LEU A 154 -11.17 14.68 5.52
CA LEU A 154 -11.91 14.88 4.27
C LEU A 154 -12.08 13.58 3.49
N ALA A 155 -11.04 12.73 3.44
CA ALA A 155 -11.11 11.43 2.79
C ALA A 155 -12.10 10.49 3.48
N VAL A 156 -12.12 10.46 4.82
CA VAL A 156 -13.09 9.65 5.58
C VAL A 156 -14.52 10.10 5.33
N ILE A 157 -14.77 11.41 5.29
CA ILE A 157 -16.09 11.95 4.93
C ILE A 157 -16.46 11.53 3.50
N GLY A 158 -15.54 11.68 2.54
CA GLY A 158 -15.76 11.27 1.16
C GLY A 158 -16.06 9.77 1.04
N MET A 159 -15.28 8.93 1.73
CA MET A 159 -15.49 7.49 1.77
C MET A 159 -16.85 7.11 2.41
N TYR A 160 -17.30 7.84 3.42
CA TYR A 160 -18.64 7.65 3.98
C TYR A 160 -19.73 7.89 2.91
N PHE A 161 -19.65 8.97 2.16
CA PHE A 161 -20.60 9.23 1.06
C PHE A 161 -20.52 8.20 -0.06
N LEU A 162 -19.33 7.66 -0.32
CA LEU A 162 -19.10 6.66 -1.37
C LEU A 162 -19.74 5.31 -1.05
N CYS A 163 -19.72 4.87 0.20
CA CYS A 163 -20.00 3.45 0.51
C CYS A 163 -21.22 3.21 1.41
N MET A 164 -21.75 4.22 2.09
CA MET A 164 -22.86 4.05 3.02
C MET A 164 -24.20 4.38 2.37
N THR A 165 -24.77 3.41 1.64
CA THR A 165 -26.06 3.59 0.94
C THR A 165 -27.29 3.31 1.79
N SER A 166 -27.17 2.49 2.85
CA SER A 166 -28.32 1.99 3.63
C SER A 166 -28.04 1.87 5.14
N GLY A 167 -27.84 3.03 5.82
CA GLY A 167 -27.72 3.04 7.28
C GLY A 167 -26.39 2.53 7.83
N LEU A 168 -26.11 2.85 9.12
CA LEU A 168 -24.89 2.46 9.86
C LEU A 168 -25.06 1.06 10.49
N SER A 169 -25.32 0.02 9.73
CA SER A 169 -25.30 -1.35 10.27
C SER A 169 -23.96 -2.01 9.95
N ILE A 170 -23.21 -2.40 10.98
CA ILE A 170 -21.99 -3.18 10.84
C ILE A 170 -22.38 -4.64 10.64
N ALA A 171 -22.27 -5.12 9.41
CA ALA A 171 -22.48 -6.52 9.08
C ALA A 171 -21.26 -7.37 9.52
N LYS A 172 -21.43 -8.68 9.64
CA LYS A 172 -20.34 -9.62 9.99
C LYS A 172 -19.13 -9.45 9.08
N GLY A 173 -19.35 -9.27 7.77
CA GLY A 173 -18.29 -9.06 6.79
C GLY A 173 -17.52 -7.76 7.02
N ASP A 174 -18.22 -6.68 7.34
CA ASP A 174 -17.62 -5.37 7.62
C ASP A 174 -16.65 -5.42 8.80
N PHE A 175 -17.01 -6.18 9.85
CA PHE A 175 -16.15 -6.37 11.03
C PHE A 175 -14.85 -7.08 10.68
N TYR A 176 -14.90 -8.15 9.87
CA TYR A 176 -13.68 -8.82 9.42
C TYR A 176 -12.78 -7.90 8.60
N ILE A 177 -13.35 -7.12 7.68
CA ILE A 177 -12.58 -6.18 6.86
C ILE A 177 -11.98 -5.06 7.71
N LEU A 178 -12.69 -4.58 8.72
CA LEU A 178 -12.18 -3.57 9.66
C LEU A 178 -10.96 -4.10 10.43
N LEU A 179 -11.01 -5.33 10.93
CA LEU A 179 -9.84 -5.96 11.54
C LEU A 179 -8.70 -6.14 10.52
N GLY A 180 -9.05 -6.47 9.27
CA GLY A 180 -8.09 -6.52 8.16
C GLY A 180 -7.41 -5.18 7.92
N SER A 181 -8.14 -4.05 7.99
CA SER A 181 -7.57 -2.72 7.82
C SER A 181 -6.55 -2.35 8.91
N VAL A 182 -6.75 -2.85 10.15
CA VAL A 182 -5.75 -2.74 11.22
C VAL A 182 -4.49 -3.52 10.85
N ALA A 183 -4.63 -4.76 10.37
CA ALA A 183 -3.48 -5.57 9.96
C ALA A 183 -2.73 -4.94 8.76
N PHE A 184 -3.42 -4.39 7.78
CA PHE A 184 -2.81 -3.63 6.68
C PHE A 184 -2.11 -2.37 7.16
N SER A 185 -2.60 -1.71 8.20
CA SER A 185 -1.93 -0.56 8.81
C SER A 185 -0.57 -0.96 9.39
N PHE A 186 -0.48 -2.08 10.09
CA PHE A 186 0.80 -2.63 10.54
C PHE A 186 1.69 -3.03 9.36
N HIS A 187 1.13 -3.65 8.32
CA HIS A 187 1.88 -4.00 7.11
C HIS A 187 2.54 -2.75 6.47
N ILE A 188 1.81 -1.65 6.33
CA ILE A 188 2.33 -0.36 5.81
C ILE A 188 3.48 0.16 6.68
N LEU A 189 3.37 0.09 8.02
CA LEU A 189 4.42 0.54 8.93
C LEU A 189 5.65 -0.37 8.90
N VAL A 190 5.45 -1.68 8.76
CA VAL A 190 6.55 -2.66 8.60
C VAL A 190 7.30 -2.41 7.28
N ILE A 191 6.59 -2.17 6.19
CA ILE A 191 7.21 -1.77 4.92
C ILE A 191 8.05 -0.50 5.11
N ASP A 192 7.49 0.52 5.75
CA ASP A 192 8.19 1.78 6.00
C ASP A 192 9.50 1.57 6.81
N HIS A 193 9.48 0.68 7.80
CA HIS A 193 10.65 0.38 8.60
C HIS A 193 11.75 -0.38 7.83
N PHE A 194 11.37 -1.38 7.01
CA PHE A 194 12.34 -2.29 6.39
C PHE A 194 12.73 -1.86 4.97
N SER A 195 11.84 -1.27 4.17
CA SER A 195 12.09 -0.96 2.76
C SER A 195 13.31 -0.05 2.50
N PRO A 196 13.70 0.89 3.39
CA PRO A 196 14.93 1.66 3.21
C PRO A 196 16.21 0.83 3.33
N LYS A 197 16.15 -0.30 4.07
CA LYS A 197 17.32 -1.10 4.48
C LYS A 197 17.58 -2.29 3.57
N VAL A 198 16.60 -2.68 2.75
CA VAL A 198 16.66 -3.93 1.98
C VAL A 198 16.21 -3.75 0.53
N ASP A 199 16.42 -4.79 -0.27
CA ASP A 199 15.87 -4.89 -1.62
C ASP A 199 14.36 -5.11 -1.56
N GLY A 200 13.59 -4.14 -2.04
CA GLY A 200 12.13 -4.19 -1.98
C GLY A 200 11.51 -5.34 -2.79
N VAL A 201 12.10 -5.69 -3.94
CA VAL A 201 11.59 -6.77 -4.79
C VAL A 201 11.82 -8.13 -4.14
N LYS A 202 12.98 -8.34 -3.52
CA LYS A 202 13.28 -9.57 -2.77
C LYS A 202 12.42 -9.68 -1.51
N MET A 203 12.23 -8.57 -0.79
CA MET A 203 11.36 -8.53 0.38
C MET A 203 9.92 -8.87 -0.02
N SER A 204 9.44 -8.35 -1.16
CA SER A 204 8.12 -8.65 -1.72
C SER A 204 7.97 -10.14 -2.06
N CYS A 205 8.98 -10.75 -2.69
CA CYS A 205 8.97 -12.19 -2.99
C CYS A 205 8.86 -13.04 -1.72
N ILE A 206 9.65 -12.72 -0.69
CA ILE A 206 9.61 -13.44 0.59
C ILE A 206 8.23 -13.28 1.25
N GLN A 207 7.67 -12.07 1.31
CA GLN A 207 6.36 -11.85 1.92
C GLN A 207 5.26 -12.67 1.24
N PHE A 208 5.31 -12.85 -0.09
CA PHE A 208 4.30 -13.63 -0.79
C PHE A 208 4.41 -15.12 -0.51
N PHE A 209 5.61 -15.68 -0.48
CA PHE A 209 5.76 -17.08 -0.09
C PHE A 209 5.35 -17.30 1.37
N VAL A 210 5.70 -16.39 2.29
CA VAL A 210 5.25 -16.47 3.68
C VAL A 210 3.72 -16.38 3.77
N CYS A 211 3.11 -15.41 3.12
CA CYS A 211 1.65 -15.25 3.09
C CYS A 211 0.97 -16.49 2.50
N GLY A 212 1.44 -16.98 1.36
CA GLY A 212 0.88 -18.15 0.68
C GLY A 212 0.97 -19.42 1.50
N ILE A 213 2.13 -19.67 2.12
CA ILE A 213 2.34 -20.87 2.99
C ILE A 213 1.47 -20.77 4.26
N LEU A 214 1.40 -19.61 4.88
CA LEU A 214 0.57 -19.43 6.07
C LEU A 214 -0.94 -19.57 5.75
N CYS A 215 -1.39 -19.10 4.59
CA CYS A 215 -2.77 -19.31 4.12
C CYS A 215 -3.05 -20.78 3.74
N MET A 216 -2.04 -21.55 3.33
CA MET A 216 -2.21 -22.96 2.98
C MET A 216 -2.64 -23.80 4.20
N ILE A 217 -2.20 -23.41 5.39
CA ILE A 217 -2.57 -24.13 6.63
C ILE A 217 -4.10 -24.16 6.81
N PRO A 218 -4.80 -23.02 6.91
CA PRO A 218 -6.26 -23.03 7.01
C PRO A 218 -6.97 -23.53 5.74
N THR A 219 -6.37 -23.41 4.56
CA THR A 219 -6.88 -24.03 3.33
C THR A 219 -7.03 -25.55 3.51
N ILE A 220 -5.98 -26.21 3.97
CA ILE A 220 -5.99 -27.68 4.17
C ILE A 220 -6.90 -28.08 5.32
N LEU A 221 -6.96 -27.30 6.40
CA LEU A 221 -7.73 -27.63 7.59
C LEU A 221 -9.23 -27.40 7.47
N PHE A 222 -9.66 -26.40 6.66
CA PHE A 222 -11.04 -25.93 6.69
C PHE A 222 -11.72 -25.85 5.32
N GLU A 223 -10.98 -25.71 4.21
CA GLU A 223 -11.60 -25.47 2.90
C GLU A 223 -11.58 -26.68 1.97
N HIS A 224 -10.56 -27.53 2.05
CA HIS A 224 -10.41 -28.75 1.23
C HIS A 224 -10.75 -28.55 -0.27
N PRO A 225 -10.14 -27.56 -0.97
CA PRO A 225 -10.55 -27.19 -2.32
C PRO A 225 -10.24 -28.30 -3.32
N GLU A 226 -11.14 -28.51 -4.27
CA GLU A 226 -10.90 -29.34 -5.44
C GLU A 226 -10.00 -28.60 -6.44
N ILE A 227 -9.10 -29.33 -7.12
CA ILE A 227 -8.20 -28.76 -8.15
C ILE A 227 -9.02 -28.12 -9.27
N TYR A 228 -10.15 -28.73 -9.64
CA TYR A 228 -11.05 -28.21 -10.68
C TYR A 228 -11.61 -26.82 -10.32
N SER A 229 -12.03 -26.60 -9.08
CA SER A 229 -12.52 -25.32 -8.59
C SER A 229 -11.44 -24.23 -8.62
N ILE A 230 -10.19 -24.60 -8.26
CA ILE A 230 -9.03 -23.68 -8.37
C ILE A 230 -8.79 -23.30 -9.84
N LEU A 231 -8.88 -24.26 -10.75
CA LEU A 231 -8.72 -24.01 -12.19
C LEU A 231 -9.86 -23.13 -12.76
N GLN A 232 -11.09 -23.27 -12.28
CA GLN A 232 -12.19 -22.37 -12.67
C GLN A 232 -11.93 -20.92 -12.22
N ALA A 233 -11.31 -20.72 -11.06
CA ALA A 233 -10.94 -19.41 -10.54
C ALA A 233 -9.68 -18.80 -11.19
N TRP A 234 -9.14 -19.36 -12.27
CA TRP A 234 -7.84 -18.96 -12.84
C TRP A 234 -7.77 -17.48 -13.20
N LYS A 235 -8.83 -16.87 -13.75
CA LYS A 235 -8.84 -15.45 -14.13
C LYS A 235 -8.69 -14.53 -12.92
N PRO A 236 -9.54 -14.62 -11.88
CA PRO A 236 -9.37 -13.84 -10.67
C PRO A 236 -8.04 -14.13 -9.94
N ILE A 237 -7.58 -15.38 -9.90
CA ILE A 237 -6.26 -15.72 -9.32
C ILE A 237 -5.14 -15.09 -10.12
N ALA A 238 -5.16 -15.15 -11.45
CA ALA A 238 -4.13 -14.56 -12.30
C ALA A 238 -4.06 -13.03 -12.13
N TYR A 239 -5.20 -12.34 -12.15
CA TYR A 239 -5.22 -10.90 -11.90
C TYR A 239 -4.69 -10.57 -10.50
N ALA A 240 -5.21 -11.21 -9.46
CA ALA A 240 -4.81 -10.95 -8.09
C ALA A 240 -3.36 -11.35 -7.82
N GLY A 241 -2.86 -12.44 -8.40
CA GLY A 241 -1.48 -12.92 -8.23
C GLY A 241 -0.47 -12.08 -9.00
N ILE A 242 -0.73 -11.78 -10.27
CA ILE A 242 0.22 -11.07 -11.14
C ILE A 242 0.12 -9.55 -10.91
N MET A 243 -1.08 -8.98 -11.07
CA MET A 243 -1.25 -7.53 -11.02
C MET A 243 -1.29 -7.01 -9.59
N SER A 244 -2.12 -7.57 -8.71
CA SER A 244 -2.24 -7.09 -7.34
C SER A 244 -1.02 -7.48 -6.49
N CYS A 245 -0.65 -8.76 -6.43
CA CYS A 245 0.53 -9.21 -5.69
C CYS A 245 1.82 -8.83 -6.42
N GLY A 246 2.10 -9.43 -7.57
CA GLY A 246 3.37 -9.28 -8.28
C GLY A 246 3.74 -7.83 -8.57
N VAL A 247 2.83 -7.04 -9.11
CA VAL A 247 3.06 -5.63 -9.46
C VAL A 247 2.70 -4.70 -8.29
N GLY A 248 1.45 -4.72 -7.81
CA GLY A 248 0.93 -3.74 -6.85
C GLY A 248 1.72 -3.67 -5.54
N TYR A 249 1.77 -4.75 -4.76
CA TYR A 249 2.51 -4.77 -3.49
C TYR A 249 4.02 -4.59 -3.66
N THR A 250 4.61 -5.08 -4.77
CA THR A 250 6.04 -4.88 -5.03
C THR A 250 6.35 -3.42 -5.29
N LEU A 251 5.55 -2.76 -6.13
CA LEU A 251 5.68 -1.32 -6.37
C LEU A 251 5.38 -0.50 -5.11
N GLN A 252 4.46 -0.94 -4.23
CA GLN A 252 4.23 -0.31 -2.93
C GLN A 252 5.51 -0.26 -2.10
N ILE A 253 6.20 -1.40 -1.94
CA ILE A 253 7.45 -1.46 -1.17
C ILE A 253 8.51 -0.53 -1.78
N VAL A 254 8.61 -0.48 -3.11
CA VAL A 254 9.57 0.37 -3.82
C VAL A 254 9.24 1.86 -3.66
N ALA A 255 7.97 2.24 -3.84
CA ALA A 255 7.53 3.63 -3.76
C ALA A 255 7.53 4.15 -2.30
N GLN A 256 7.10 3.30 -1.36
CA GLN A 256 6.99 3.66 0.05
C GLN A 256 8.36 3.86 0.72
N LYS A 257 9.44 3.30 0.17
CA LYS A 257 10.82 3.51 0.66
C LYS A 257 11.20 4.97 0.91
N ASN A 258 10.62 5.92 0.17
CA ASN A 258 10.93 7.35 0.26
C ASN A 258 9.65 8.20 0.40
N THR A 259 8.57 7.60 0.87
CA THR A 259 7.27 8.27 1.06
C THR A 259 6.83 8.03 2.50
N ASP A 260 6.39 9.09 3.17
CA ASP A 260 5.84 8.97 4.52
C ASP A 260 4.64 8.00 4.53
N PRO A 261 4.53 7.09 5.52
CA PRO A 261 3.47 6.08 5.54
C PRO A 261 2.06 6.67 5.60
N THR A 262 1.87 7.83 6.23
CA THR A 262 0.58 8.53 6.23
C THR A 262 0.21 9.05 4.84
N VAL A 263 1.19 9.61 4.12
CA VAL A 263 0.99 10.05 2.73
C VAL A 263 0.76 8.84 1.81
N ALA A 264 1.48 7.74 2.03
CA ALA A 264 1.28 6.52 1.28
C ALA A 264 -0.13 5.95 1.51
N SER A 265 -0.59 5.84 2.76
CA SER A 265 -1.94 5.34 3.08
C SER A 265 -3.03 6.23 2.48
N LEU A 266 -2.84 7.55 2.46
CA LEU A 266 -3.79 8.47 1.84
C LEU A 266 -3.86 8.28 0.31
N LEU A 267 -2.73 8.09 -0.37
CA LEU A 267 -2.74 7.82 -1.82
C LEU A 267 -3.35 6.47 -2.14
N LEU A 268 -3.02 5.45 -1.36
CA LEU A 268 -3.54 4.10 -1.53
C LEU A 268 -5.04 4.03 -1.25
N SER A 269 -5.60 4.86 -0.36
CA SER A 269 -7.04 4.88 -0.08
C SER A 269 -7.93 5.22 -1.28
N LEU A 270 -7.33 5.77 -2.37
CA LEU A 270 -8.02 5.90 -3.66
C LEU A 270 -8.45 4.54 -4.25
N GLU A 271 -7.94 3.42 -3.74
CA GLU A 271 -8.44 2.09 -4.11
C GLU A 271 -9.96 1.96 -3.86
N SER A 272 -10.50 2.64 -2.84
CA SER A 272 -11.93 2.68 -2.56
C SER A 272 -12.73 3.36 -3.68
N VAL A 273 -12.21 4.44 -4.25
CA VAL A 273 -12.80 5.13 -5.41
C VAL A 273 -12.71 4.24 -6.64
N PHE A 274 -11.52 3.67 -6.88
CA PHE A 274 -11.30 2.80 -8.04
C PHE A 274 -12.07 1.48 -7.93
N SER A 275 -12.38 0.96 -6.72
CA SER A 275 -13.21 -0.22 -6.55
C SER A 275 -14.66 0.02 -6.99
N VAL A 276 -15.21 1.19 -6.66
CA VAL A 276 -16.56 1.59 -7.10
C VAL A 276 -16.58 1.84 -8.61
N LEU A 277 -15.60 2.54 -9.16
CA LEU A 277 -15.47 2.75 -10.60
C LEU A 277 -15.29 1.42 -11.38
N ALA A 278 -14.53 0.48 -10.82
CA ALA A 278 -14.38 -0.84 -11.42
C ALA A 278 -15.68 -1.65 -11.36
N GLY A 279 -16.47 -1.57 -10.27
CA GLY A 279 -17.80 -2.13 -10.17
C GLY A 279 -18.73 -1.58 -11.27
N TRP A 280 -18.71 -0.26 -11.46
CA TRP A 280 -19.48 0.39 -12.53
C TRP A 280 -19.10 -0.11 -13.93
N VAL A 281 -17.79 -0.10 -14.25
CA VAL A 281 -17.32 -0.43 -15.62
C VAL A 281 -17.36 -1.93 -15.90
N ILE A 282 -17.00 -2.78 -14.90
CA ILE A 282 -16.83 -4.23 -15.11
C ILE A 282 -18.11 -4.99 -14.81
N LEU A 283 -18.86 -4.59 -13.75
CA LEU A 283 -20.07 -5.27 -13.30
C LEU A 283 -21.35 -4.57 -13.78
N GLY A 284 -21.25 -3.41 -14.44
CA GLY A 284 -22.41 -2.62 -14.90
C GLY A 284 -23.21 -1.97 -13.76
N GLU A 285 -22.61 -1.80 -12.58
CA GLU A 285 -23.25 -1.13 -11.44
C GLU A 285 -23.52 0.35 -11.75
N THR A 286 -24.60 0.91 -11.22
CA THR A 286 -24.94 2.34 -11.42
C THR A 286 -24.35 3.19 -10.31
N LEU A 287 -23.69 4.28 -10.68
CA LEU A 287 -23.17 5.27 -9.73
C LEU A 287 -24.24 6.30 -9.36
N SER A 288 -24.52 6.43 -8.09
CA SER A 288 -25.39 7.48 -7.58
C SER A 288 -24.66 8.85 -7.50
N PRO A 289 -25.38 9.99 -7.55
CA PRO A 289 -24.79 11.31 -7.34
C PRO A 289 -24.04 11.43 -5.99
N ARG A 290 -24.51 10.70 -4.98
CA ARG A 290 -23.87 10.63 -3.66
C ARG A 290 -22.49 9.98 -3.74
N GLU A 291 -22.34 8.88 -4.44
CA GLU A 291 -21.07 8.18 -4.64
C GLU A 291 -20.09 9.03 -5.46
N LEU A 292 -20.57 9.72 -6.49
CA LEU A 292 -19.75 10.68 -7.25
C LEU A 292 -19.23 11.83 -6.37
N PHE A 293 -20.07 12.35 -5.48
CA PHE A 293 -19.66 13.37 -4.50
C PHE A 293 -18.60 12.82 -3.54
N GLY A 294 -18.78 11.59 -3.05
CA GLY A 294 -17.79 10.89 -2.22
C GLY A 294 -16.44 10.73 -2.94
N CYS A 295 -16.44 10.30 -4.20
CA CYS A 295 -15.24 10.23 -5.04
C CYS A 295 -14.53 11.57 -5.13
N ALA A 296 -15.26 12.65 -5.42
CA ALA A 296 -14.70 13.99 -5.53
C ALA A 296 -14.04 14.47 -4.23
N LEU A 297 -14.65 14.18 -3.07
CA LEU A 297 -14.09 14.51 -1.76
C LEU A 297 -12.79 13.75 -1.49
N VAL A 298 -12.71 12.43 -1.81
CA VAL A 298 -11.49 11.64 -1.62
C VAL A 298 -10.37 12.14 -2.53
N PHE A 299 -10.66 12.46 -3.79
CA PHE A 299 -9.68 13.08 -4.68
C PHE A 299 -9.19 14.44 -4.16
N ALA A 300 -10.10 15.31 -3.69
CA ALA A 300 -9.75 16.59 -3.12
C ALA A 300 -8.86 16.43 -1.88
N ALA A 301 -9.14 15.44 -1.02
CA ALA A 301 -8.33 15.10 0.15
C ALA A 301 -6.88 14.74 -0.23
N VAL A 302 -6.73 13.88 -1.25
CA VAL A 302 -5.42 13.47 -1.76
C VAL A 302 -4.65 14.67 -2.32
N ILE A 303 -5.29 15.52 -3.11
CA ILE A 303 -4.66 16.73 -3.66
C ILE A 303 -4.21 17.65 -2.52
N LEU A 304 -5.07 17.90 -1.53
CA LEU A 304 -4.76 18.75 -0.38
C LEU A 304 -3.52 18.28 0.38
N ALA A 305 -3.43 16.98 0.65
CA ALA A 305 -2.30 16.40 1.37
C ALA A 305 -0.97 16.45 0.57
N GLN A 306 -1.04 16.58 -0.76
CA GLN A 306 0.13 16.71 -1.62
C GLN A 306 0.65 18.15 -1.76
N LEU A 307 -0.16 19.16 -1.39
CA LEU A 307 0.25 20.54 -1.48
C LEU A 307 1.44 20.80 -0.54
N PRO A 308 2.49 21.49 -1.02
CA PRO A 308 3.65 21.79 -0.20
C PRO A 308 3.24 22.61 1.03
N GLU A 309 3.75 22.26 2.20
CA GLU A 309 3.60 23.14 3.37
C GLU A 309 4.36 24.43 3.11
N ARG A 310 3.66 25.57 3.29
CA ARG A 310 4.35 26.87 3.32
C ARG A 310 5.32 26.83 4.49
N ARG A 311 6.62 26.77 4.21
CA ARG A 311 7.62 27.07 5.25
C ARG A 311 7.31 28.49 5.72
N PRO A 312 7.20 28.73 7.04
CA PRO A 312 7.16 30.11 7.51
C PRO A 312 8.39 30.81 6.93
N ASN A 313 8.21 32.01 6.37
CA ASN A 313 9.32 32.83 5.89
C ASN A 313 10.26 33.00 7.08
N LEU A 314 11.36 32.25 7.11
CA LEU A 314 12.41 32.48 8.07
C LEU A 314 12.90 33.91 7.85
N SER A 315 12.68 34.77 8.84
CA SER A 315 13.21 36.12 8.83
C SER A 315 14.74 36.04 8.69
N CYS A 316 15.37 37.04 8.06
CA CYS A 316 16.84 37.12 8.02
C CYS A 316 17.49 36.96 9.42
N LYS A 317 16.77 37.32 10.48
CA LYS A 317 17.21 37.12 11.87
C LYS A 317 17.26 35.65 12.32
N ASP A 318 16.39 34.80 11.77
CA ASP A 318 16.35 33.35 12.10
C ASP A 318 17.46 32.62 11.38
N LEU A 319 17.82 33.02 10.17
CA LEU A 319 18.95 32.49 9.41
C LEU A 319 20.30 32.83 10.11
N GLN A 320 20.43 34.04 10.65
CA GLN A 320 21.63 34.45 11.42
C GLN A 320 21.75 33.69 12.75
N ARG A 321 20.64 33.32 13.39
CA ARG A 321 20.63 32.51 14.62
C ARG A 321 21.02 31.04 14.37
N GLU A 322 20.71 30.47 13.24
CA GLU A 322 21.15 29.13 12.88
C GLU A 322 22.65 29.06 12.54
N GLU A 323 23.18 30.09 11.88
CA GLU A 323 24.63 30.20 11.62
C GLU A 323 25.48 30.43 12.88
N SER A 324 24.92 31.00 13.92
CA SER A 324 25.58 31.29 15.18
C SER A 324 25.51 30.19 16.23
N ARG A 325 24.87 29.04 15.93
CA ARG A 325 24.88 27.87 16.83
C ARG A 325 26.21 27.14 16.72
N PRO A 326 27.01 27.01 17.81
CA PRO A 326 28.23 26.26 17.77
C PRO A 326 27.96 24.79 17.43
N HIS A 327 28.71 24.27 16.45
CA HIS A 327 28.75 22.84 16.18
C HIS A 327 29.26 22.13 17.42
N HIS A 328 28.37 21.59 18.25
CA HIS A 328 28.73 20.59 19.23
C HIS A 328 29.13 19.31 18.46
N SER A 329 30.42 19.16 18.24
CA SER A 329 31.06 17.90 17.90
C SER A 329 30.78 16.93 19.03
N ILE A 330 29.98 15.92 18.77
CA ILE A 330 29.92 14.72 19.62
C ILE A 330 31.06 13.82 19.16
N LEU A 331 32.05 13.70 20.05
CA LEU A 331 33.09 12.69 20.04
C LEU A 331 32.50 11.29 20.21
#